data_b484bb0c2ce23136c5e6e4cebe62ebd5
#
_entry.id   b484bb0c2ce23136c5e6e4cebe62ebd5
#
_cell.length_a   1.000
_cell.length_b   1.000
_cell.length_c   1.000
_cell.angle_alpha   90.00
_cell.angle_beta   90.00
_cell.angle_gamma   90.00
#
_symmetry.space_group_name_H-M   'P 1'
#
loop_
_entity.id
_entity.type
_entity.pdbx_description
1 polymer ?
#
loop_
_entity_poly.entity_id
_entity_poly.type
_entity_poly.pdbx_seq_one_letter_code
_entity_poly.pdbx_strand_id
1 'polypeptide(L)'
;MIKDKKIFDISKIFDAYSENNKATIVAFGSSVVERTIEGMHWFDCLEIALNWNRGRIHQCINSGHSGDNSRDLLTRFDRDVAPLKPNITFIKIGGNDTKPDINMSRSEFKSNMKKLVRKLKDIESEICQMTYHSPISKLYGKQRVEKLSEFMESIREVASSEGTYLIDDLPNWEILREKYPKVHKSLIHDEIHLSKLGNIFLGLSLIKTLNLNMGERDQAYWSKAMRIHTLLHSDTTKSK
;
A
#
# COMPACT_ATOMS: atom_id res chain seq x y z
N MET A 1 -23.82 21.23 7.87
CA MET A 1 -23.02 20.77 9.00
C MET A 1 -22.17 19.60 8.52
N ILE A 2 -20.90 19.87 8.26
CA ILE A 2 -19.89 18.85 7.91
C ILE A 2 -19.59 18.17 9.25
N LYS A 3 -20.06 16.92 9.42
CA LYS A 3 -19.69 16.09 10.57
C LYS A 3 -18.16 15.97 10.58
N ASP A 4 -17.56 16.28 11.70
CA ASP A 4 -16.13 16.16 11.96
C ASP A 4 -15.60 14.86 11.38
N LYS A 5 -14.77 14.97 10.33
CA LYS A 5 -14.02 13.85 9.81
C LYS A 5 -13.08 13.44 10.92
N LYS A 6 -13.38 12.34 11.61
CA LYS A 6 -12.47 11.70 12.54
C LYS A 6 -11.25 11.30 11.70
N ILE A 7 -10.20 12.11 11.74
CA ILE A 7 -8.91 11.77 11.14
C ILE A 7 -8.36 10.66 12.02
N PHE A 8 -8.46 9.43 11.54
CA PHE A 8 -7.84 8.29 12.21
C PHE A 8 -6.32 8.48 12.14
N ASP A 9 -5.70 8.66 13.28
CA ASP A 9 -4.24 8.73 13.38
C ASP A 9 -3.67 7.32 13.23
N ILE A 10 -3.28 6.98 11.99
CA ILE A 10 -2.75 5.65 11.67
C ILE A 10 -1.47 5.32 12.44
N SER A 11 -0.75 6.33 12.96
CA SER A 11 0.45 6.08 13.75
C SER A 11 0.18 5.33 15.05
N LYS A 12 -1.06 5.36 15.52
CA LYS A 12 -1.51 4.70 16.75
C LYS A 12 -2.08 3.29 16.55
N ILE A 13 -2.14 2.82 15.31
CA ILE A 13 -2.74 1.51 14.99
C ILE A 13 -2.09 0.34 15.75
N PHE A 14 -0.84 0.49 16.19
CA PHE A 14 -0.10 -0.53 16.93
C PHE A 14 -0.10 -0.35 18.46
N ASP A 15 -0.72 0.71 18.99
CA ASP A 15 -0.61 1.04 20.43
C ASP A 15 -1.37 0.04 21.33
N ALA A 16 -2.34 -0.70 20.78
CA ALA A 16 -3.08 -1.73 21.48
C ALA A 16 -2.33 -3.06 21.66
N TYR A 17 -1.14 -3.22 21.05
CA TYR A 17 -0.44 -4.50 20.98
C TYR A 17 0.83 -4.50 21.81
N SER A 18 1.16 -5.67 22.37
CA SER A 18 2.34 -5.94 23.20
C SER A 18 2.87 -7.35 22.95
N GLU A 19 3.98 -7.73 23.60
CA GLU A 19 4.52 -9.09 23.50
C GLU A 19 3.54 -10.17 23.98
N ASN A 20 2.67 -9.84 24.91
CA ASN A 20 1.63 -10.75 25.43
C ASN A 20 0.31 -10.68 24.64
N ASN A 21 0.14 -9.67 23.79
CA ASN A 21 -1.05 -9.46 22.96
C ASN A 21 -0.60 -9.07 21.54
N LYS A 22 -0.12 -10.05 20.78
CA LYS A 22 0.46 -9.82 19.45
C LYS A 22 -0.61 -9.59 18.40
N ALA A 23 -0.33 -8.64 17.50
CA ALA A 23 -1.15 -8.42 16.32
C ALA A 23 -0.83 -9.43 15.22
N THR A 24 -1.84 -10.02 14.61
CA THR A 24 -1.74 -10.65 13.28
C THR A 24 -1.95 -9.58 12.23
N ILE A 25 -0.92 -9.33 11.40
CA ILE A 25 -0.92 -8.30 10.36
C ILE A 25 -0.87 -8.99 9.01
N VAL A 26 -1.86 -8.72 8.16
CA VAL A 26 -1.93 -9.32 6.81
C VAL A 26 -1.73 -8.24 5.76
N ALA A 27 -0.84 -8.49 4.78
CA ALA A 27 -0.83 -7.76 3.52
C ALA A 27 -1.63 -8.55 2.49
N PHE A 28 -2.70 -7.96 1.94
CA PHE A 28 -3.63 -8.59 1.03
C PHE A 28 -3.69 -7.86 -0.31
N GLY A 29 -3.42 -8.55 -1.42
CA GLY A 29 -3.36 -7.92 -2.72
C GLY A 29 -2.82 -8.82 -3.82
N SER A 30 -2.34 -8.19 -4.90
CA SER A 30 -1.82 -8.90 -6.08
C SER A 30 -0.29 -9.05 -6.06
N SER A 31 0.32 -9.11 -7.25
CA SER A 31 1.78 -9.27 -7.44
C SER A 31 2.66 -8.23 -6.74
N VAL A 32 2.15 -7.01 -6.49
CA VAL A 32 2.89 -5.98 -5.73
C VAL A 32 2.91 -6.29 -4.23
N VAL A 33 2.00 -7.13 -3.77
CA VAL A 33 1.99 -7.67 -2.40
C VAL A 33 2.74 -8.99 -2.33
N GLU A 34 2.63 -9.84 -3.35
CA GLU A 34 3.42 -11.07 -3.44
C GLU A 34 4.93 -10.76 -3.58
N ARG A 35 5.78 -11.59 -3.00
CA ARG A 35 7.24 -11.46 -3.12
C ARG A 35 7.73 -12.03 -4.46
N THR A 36 7.49 -11.34 -5.56
CA THR A 36 7.90 -11.77 -6.91
C THR A 36 9.30 -11.31 -7.29
N ILE A 37 9.81 -10.26 -6.66
CA ILE A 37 11.14 -9.69 -6.92
C ILE A 37 12.06 -10.01 -5.74
N GLU A 38 13.28 -10.44 -6.05
CA GLU A 38 14.32 -10.70 -5.04
C GLU A 38 14.63 -9.46 -4.18
N GLY A 39 15.04 -9.69 -2.96
CA GLY A 39 15.47 -8.66 -2.02
C GLY A 39 14.39 -8.32 -1.00
N MET A 40 14.57 -7.19 -0.33
CA MET A 40 13.65 -6.74 0.72
C MET A 40 12.35 -6.25 0.08
N HIS A 41 11.24 -6.78 0.55
CA HIS A 41 9.91 -6.36 0.13
C HIS A 41 9.41 -5.23 1.03
N TRP A 42 8.49 -4.39 0.53
CA TRP A 42 7.94 -3.26 1.29
C TRP A 42 7.29 -3.71 2.62
N PHE A 43 6.69 -4.89 2.64
CA PHE A 43 6.05 -5.45 3.84
C PHE A 43 7.09 -6.00 4.85
N ASP A 44 8.25 -6.50 4.36
CA ASP A 44 9.38 -6.86 5.22
C ASP A 44 9.98 -5.62 5.90
N CYS A 45 9.99 -4.47 5.20
CA CYS A 45 10.41 -3.20 5.78
C CYS A 45 9.53 -2.82 6.98
N LEU A 46 8.21 -3.01 6.86
CA LEU A 46 7.28 -2.78 7.97
C LEU A 46 7.58 -3.72 9.16
N GLU A 47 7.76 -5.01 8.89
CA GLU A 47 8.07 -5.99 9.93
C GLU A 47 9.38 -5.66 10.68
N ILE A 48 10.43 -5.29 9.94
CA ILE A 48 11.71 -4.87 10.52
C ILE A 48 11.53 -3.62 11.37
N ALA A 49 10.79 -2.62 10.88
CA ALA A 49 10.53 -1.39 11.62
C ALA A 49 9.69 -1.64 12.89
N LEU A 50 8.70 -2.50 12.84
CA LEU A 50 7.93 -2.89 14.01
C LEU A 50 8.81 -3.60 15.06
N ASN A 51 9.64 -4.56 14.64
CA ASN A 51 10.59 -5.22 15.53
C ASN A 51 11.55 -4.22 16.21
N TRP A 52 12.00 -3.21 15.46
CA TRP A 52 12.91 -2.20 15.98
C TRP A 52 12.26 -1.24 16.96
N ASN A 53 11.02 -0.79 16.67
CA ASN A 53 10.35 0.25 17.46
C ASN A 53 9.50 -0.30 18.61
N ARG A 54 8.94 -1.50 18.46
CA ARG A 54 7.92 -2.06 19.34
C ARG A 54 8.25 -3.45 19.89
N GLY A 55 9.36 -4.04 19.47
CA GLY A 55 9.67 -5.44 19.78
C GLY A 55 8.80 -6.41 18.99
N ARG A 56 8.71 -7.67 19.44
CA ARG A 56 7.99 -8.76 18.75
C ARG A 56 6.50 -8.76 19.07
N ILE A 57 5.83 -7.65 18.83
CA ILE A 57 4.40 -7.45 19.10
C ILE A 57 3.49 -7.95 17.97
N HIS A 58 4.03 -8.56 16.92
CA HIS A 58 3.29 -8.85 15.70
C HIS A 58 3.71 -10.16 15.05
N GLN A 59 2.84 -10.65 14.18
CA GLN A 59 3.10 -11.66 13.16
C GLN A 59 2.65 -11.10 11.81
N CYS A 60 3.59 -10.95 10.88
CA CYS A 60 3.31 -10.47 9.53
C CYS A 60 3.10 -11.64 8.57
N ILE A 61 1.97 -11.63 7.84
CA ILE A 61 1.59 -12.66 6.88
C ILE A 61 1.35 -11.99 5.53
N ASN A 62 2.07 -12.41 4.51
CA ASN A 62 1.87 -11.93 3.15
C ASN A 62 0.89 -12.84 2.43
N SER A 63 -0.28 -12.30 2.06
CA SER A 63 -1.33 -12.95 1.27
C SER A 63 -1.47 -12.27 -0.10
N GLY A 64 -0.34 -11.96 -0.74
CA GLY A 64 -0.29 -11.52 -2.13
C GLY A 64 -0.39 -12.69 -3.09
N HIS A 65 -1.07 -12.51 -4.23
CA HIS A 65 -1.15 -13.50 -5.29
C HIS A 65 -1.11 -12.80 -6.65
N SER A 66 -0.10 -13.15 -7.47
CA SER A 66 0.12 -12.54 -8.79
C SER A 66 -1.06 -12.74 -9.73
N GLY A 67 -1.40 -11.68 -10.46
CA GLY A 67 -2.50 -11.71 -11.41
C GLY A 67 -3.85 -11.29 -10.82
N ASP A 68 -4.04 -11.35 -9.52
CA ASP A 68 -5.30 -11.03 -8.87
C ASP A 68 -5.78 -9.61 -9.18
N ASN A 69 -7.08 -9.50 -9.39
CA ASN A 69 -7.87 -8.29 -9.42
C ASN A 69 -8.82 -8.24 -8.21
N SER A 70 -9.65 -7.22 -8.09
CA SER A 70 -10.55 -7.04 -6.94
C SER A 70 -11.62 -8.14 -6.79
N ARG A 71 -12.03 -8.81 -7.87
CA ARG A 71 -12.94 -9.98 -7.81
C ARG A 71 -12.24 -11.18 -7.19
N ASP A 72 -10.97 -11.41 -7.56
CA ASP A 72 -10.18 -12.54 -7.05
C ASP A 72 -9.93 -12.40 -5.56
N LEU A 73 -9.66 -11.18 -5.06
CA LEU A 73 -9.55 -10.94 -3.62
C LEU A 73 -10.83 -11.32 -2.87
N LEU A 74 -12.01 -10.96 -3.40
CA LEU A 74 -13.28 -11.35 -2.80
C LEU A 74 -13.49 -12.86 -2.80
N THR A 75 -13.11 -13.53 -3.89
CA THR A 75 -13.27 -14.99 -4.05
C THR A 75 -12.42 -15.78 -3.07
N ARG A 76 -11.15 -15.34 -2.84
CA ARG A 76 -10.24 -16.07 -1.96
C ARG A 76 -10.19 -15.57 -0.51
N PHE A 77 -10.96 -14.54 -0.18
CA PHE A 77 -10.98 -13.95 1.16
C PHE A 77 -11.22 -14.97 2.27
N ASP A 78 -12.25 -15.79 2.10
CA ASP A 78 -12.69 -16.76 3.13
C ASP A 78 -11.69 -17.92 3.32
N ARG A 79 -10.83 -18.18 2.31
CA ARG A 79 -9.75 -19.16 2.38
C ARG A 79 -8.45 -18.57 2.96
N ASP A 80 -8.06 -17.38 2.50
CA ASP A 80 -6.69 -16.87 2.66
C ASP A 80 -6.55 -15.82 3.77
N VAL A 81 -7.63 -15.16 4.16
CA VAL A 81 -7.59 -14.05 5.12
C VAL A 81 -8.48 -14.29 6.35
N ALA A 82 -9.73 -14.67 6.15
CA ALA A 82 -10.67 -14.84 7.25
C ALA A 82 -10.20 -15.83 8.35
N PRO A 83 -9.59 -17.00 8.01
CA PRO A 83 -9.11 -17.94 9.03
C PRO A 83 -7.95 -17.39 9.88
N LEU A 84 -7.21 -16.41 9.35
CA LEU A 84 -6.09 -15.79 10.07
C LEU A 84 -6.57 -14.80 11.14
N LYS A 85 -7.84 -14.37 11.09
CA LYS A 85 -8.42 -13.35 11.97
C LYS A 85 -7.48 -12.17 12.18
N PRO A 86 -7.05 -11.49 11.09
CA PRO A 86 -6.05 -10.45 11.18
C PRO A 86 -6.57 -9.27 12.03
N ASN A 87 -5.74 -8.81 12.95
CA ASN A 87 -6.02 -7.58 13.68
C ASN A 87 -5.89 -6.35 12.78
N ILE A 88 -4.95 -6.41 11.81
CA ILE A 88 -4.69 -5.32 10.87
C ILE A 88 -4.51 -5.91 9.47
N THR A 89 -5.20 -5.34 8.48
CA THR A 89 -5.07 -5.74 7.08
C THR A 89 -4.68 -4.55 6.20
N PHE A 90 -3.54 -4.66 5.52
CA PHE A 90 -3.12 -3.74 4.46
C PHE A 90 -3.61 -4.26 3.11
N ILE A 91 -4.42 -3.47 2.40
CA ILE A 91 -4.97 -3.84 1.08
C ILE A 91 -4.28 -3.00 0.00
N LYS A 92 -3.67 -3.68 -0.99
CA LYS A 92 -3.07 -3.01 -2.15
C LYS A 92 -3.44 -3.74 -3.44
N ILE A 93 -4.40 -3.17 -4.19
CA ILE A 93 -5.02 -3.76 -5.38
C ILE A 93 -5.39 -2.68 -6.42
N GLY A 94 -5.66 -3.06 -7.65
CA GLY A 94 -6.15 -2.18 -8.70
C GLY A 94 -5.34 -2.24 -10.01
N GLY A 95 -4.08 -2.70 -9.95
CA GLY A 95 -3.24 -2.77 -11.15
C GLY A 95 -3.78 -3.71 -12.22
N ASN A 96 -4.16 -4.93 -11.86
CA ASN A 96 -4.73 -5.91 -12.79
C ASN A 96 -6.17 -5.56 -13.21
N ASP A 97 -6.92 -4.88 -12.34
CA ASP A 97 -8.28 -4.40 -12.64
C ASP A 97 -8.31 -3.47 -13.86
N THR A 98 -7.17 -2.83 -14.20
CA THR A 98 -7.07 -1.97 -15.40
C THR A 98 -6.95 -2.72 -16.71
N LYS A 99 -6.65 -4.03 -16.69
CA LYS A 99 -6.45 -4.80 -17.91
C LYS A 99 -7.73 -4.83 -18.75
N PRO A 100 -7.61 -4.70 -20.11
CA PRO A 100 -8.79 -4.66 -20.97
C PRO A 100 -9.64 -5.92 -20.91
N ASP A 101 -9.01 -7.09 -20.80
CA ASP A 101 -9.66 -8.41 -20.70
C ASP A 101 -10.45 -8.60 -19.40
N ILE A 102 -10.06 -7.93 -18.32
CA ILE A 102 -10.81 -7.92 -17.07
C ILE A 102 -12.08 -7.11 -17.16
N ASN A 103 -12.13 -6.11 -18.04
CA ASN A 103 -13.30 -5.25 -18.27
C ASN A 103 -13.96 -4.72 -16.98
N MET A 104 -13.14 -4.32 -16.00
CA MET A 104 -13.61 -3.80 -14.72
C MET A 104 -14.10 -2.37 -14.88
N SER A 105 -15.34 -2.06 -14.50
CA SER A 105 -15.82 -0.68 -14.41
C SER A 105 -15.42 -0.03 -13.08
N ARG A 106 -15.37 1.31 -13.04
CA ARG A 106 -15.12 2.05 -11.80
C ARG A 106 -16.15 1.73 -10.72
N SER A 107 -17.42 1.63 -11.08
CA SER A 107 -18.50 1.32 -10.15
C SER A 107 -18.37 -0.08 -9.57
N GLU A 108 -17.98 -1.05 -10.38
CA GLU A 108 -17.75 -2.43 -9.93
C GLU A 108 -16.52 -2.50 -9.01
N PHE A 109 -15.38 -1.91 -9.41
CA PHE A 109 -14.19 -1.84 -8.57
C PHE A 109 -14.51 -1.24 -7.19
N LYS A 110 -15.20 -0.09 -7.17
CA LYS A 110 -15.64 0.55 -5.93
C LYS A 110 -16.55 -0.36 -5.09
N SER A 111 -17.49 -1.06 -5.73
CA SER A 111 -18.36 -2.03 -5.07
C SER A 111 -17.57 -3.19 -4.45
N ASN A 112 -16.59 -3.72 -5.19
CA ASN A 112 -15.72 -4.80 -4.71
C ASN A 112 -14.90 -4.35 -3.50
N MET A 113 -14.32 -3.15 -3.54
CA MET A 113 -13.60 -2.59 -2.40
C MET A 113 -14.50 -2.42 -1.17
N LYS A 114 -15.72 -1.93 -1.33
CA LYS A 114 -16.69 -1.84 -0.22
C LYS A 114 -17.03 -3.20 0.37
N LYS A 115 -17.28 -4.22 -0.47
CA LYS A 115 -17.54 -5.58 -0.02
C LYS A 115 -16.37 -6.14 0.77
N LEU A 116 -15.13 -5.93 0.27
CA LEU A 116 -13.91 -6.38 0.94
C LEU A 116 -13.73 -5.72 2.31
N VAL A 117 -13.95 -4.40 2.38
CA VAL A 117 -13.92 -3.66 3.64
C VAL A 117 -14.96 -4.20 4.63
N ARG A 118 -16.17 -4.49 4.19
CA ARG A 118 -17.22 -5.08 5.06
C ARG A 118 -16.82 -6.44 5.59
N LYS A 119 -16.35 -7.34 4.72
CA LYS A 119 -15.86 -8.66 5.12
C LYS A 119 -14.75 -8.58 6.19
N LEU A 120 -13.84 -7.61 6.06
CA LEU A 120 -12.78 -7.37 7.06
C LEU A 120 -13.32 -6.80 8.37
N LYS A 121 -14.31 -5.90 8.32
CA LYS A 121 -14.99 -5.40 9.51
C LYS A 121 -15.76 -6.51 10.25
N ASP A 122 -16.37 -7.43 9.51
CA ASP A 122 -17.11 -8.56 10.09
C ASP A 122 -16.20 -9.52 10.89
N ILE A 123 -14.89 -9.51 10.61
CA ILE A 123 -13.87 -10.24 11.39
C ILE A 123 -13.05 -9.31 12.30
N GLU A 124 -13.55 -8.09 12.56
CA GLU A 124 -12.96 -7.10 13.47
C GLU A 124 -11.52 -6.66 13.11
N SER A 125 -11.15 -6.70 11.82
CA SER A 125 -9.84 -6.23 11.36
C SER A 125 -9.81 -4.71 11.19
N GLU A 126 -8.79 -4.04 11.71
CA GLU A 126 -8.42 -2.68 11.30
C GLU A 126 -7.92 -2.69 9.86
N ILE A 127 -8.39 -1.73 9.06
CA ILE A 127 -8.19 -1.78 7.60
C ILE A 127 -7.39 -0.58 7.12
N CYS A 128 -6.26 -0.86 6.49
CA CYS A 128 -5.38 0.12 5.84
C CYS A 128 -5.47 -0.06 4.33
N GLN A 129 -6.26 0.76 3.66
CA GLN A 129 -6.30 0.79 2.20
C GLN A 129 -5.10 1.57 1.67
N MET A 130 -4.40 1.04 0.68
CA MET A 130 -3.23 1.67 0.07
C MET A 130 -3.53 2.03 -1.37
N THR A 131 -3.23 3.27 -1.79
CA THR A 131 -3.23 3.58 -3.22
C THR A 131 -2.08 2.87 -3.93
N TYR A 132 -2.27 2.59 -5.21
CA TYR A 132 -1.22 2.01 -6.04
C TYR A 132 -0.17 3.09 -6.37
N HIS A 133 1.05 2.67 -6.67
CA HIS A 133 2.08 3.57 -7.16
C HIS A 133 1.87 3.89 -8.65
N SER A 134 2.46 4.98 -9.13
CA SER A 134 2.39 5.37 -10.54
C SER A 134 3.21 4.41 -11.42
N PRO A 135 2.62 3.81 -12.47
CA PRO A 135 3.34 2.93 -13.39
C PRO A 135 4.20 3.71 -14.40
N ILE A 136 5.03 3.02 -15.19
CA ILE A 136 5.70 3.61 -16.35
C ILE A 136 4.67 3.78 -17.47
N SER A 137 4.12 4.99 -17.59
CA SER A 137 2.97 5.29 -18.46
C SER A 137 3.15 4.85 -19.91
N LYS A 138 4.37 4.96 -20.46
CA LYS A 138 4.68 4.55 -21.84
C LYS A 138 4.54 3.04 -22.05
N LEU A 139 4.85 2.22 -21.03
CA LEU A 139 4.78 0.76 -21.09
C LEU A 139 3.40 0.27 -20.69
N TYR A 140 2.84 0.86 -19.62
CA TYR A 140 1.55 0.46 -19.06
C TYR A 140 0.36 0.82 -19.96
N GLY A 141 0.52 1.89 -20.78
CA GLY A 141 -0.50 2.41 -21.70
C GLY A 141 -1.39 3.49 -21.06
N LYS A 142 -1.67 4.53 -21.86
CA LYS A 142 -2.39 5.73 -21.39
C LYS A 142 -3.76 5.40 -20.77
N GLN A 143 -4.56 4.58 -21.46
CA GLN A 143 -5.89 4.20 -20.99
C GLN A 143 -5.86 3.46 -19.64
N ARG A 144 -4.87 2.58 -19.44
CA ARG A 144 -4.70 1.87 -18.17
C ARG A 144 -4.25 2.80 -17.03
N VAL A 145 -3.43 3.82 -17.36
CA VAL A 145 -3.02 4.84 -16.36
C VAL A 145 -4.23 5.65 -15.92
N GLU A 146 -5.06 6.12 -16.86
CA GLU A 146 -6.29 6.86 -16.55
C GLU A 146 -7.24 6.01 -15.70
N LYS A 147 -7.47 4.77 -16.09
CA LYS A 147 -8.31 3.82 -15.35
C LYS A 147 -7.77 3.51 -13.96
N LEU A 148 -6.44 3.38 -13.80
CA LEU A 148 -5.81 3.22 -12.49
C LEU A 148 -6.08 4.43 -11.60
N SER A 149 -5.96 5.65 -12.12
CA SER A 149 -6.25 6.87 -11.39
C SER A 149 -7.70 6.90 -10.88
N GLU A 150 -8.68 6.52 -11.73
CA GLU A 150 -10.09 6.41 -11.34
C GLU A 150 -10.31 5.36 -10.22
N PHE A 151 -9.59 4.24 -10.27
CA PHE A 151 -9.67 3.23 -9.22
C PHE A 151 -9.05 3.70 -7.92
N MET A 152 -7.95 4.46 -7.98
CA MET A 152 -7.36 5.04 -6.77
C MET A 152 -8.28 6.08 -6.14
N GLU A 153 -8.99 6.87 -6.94
CA GLU A 153 -10.03 7.76 -6.42
C GLU A 153 -11.16 6.96 -5.75
N SER A 154 -11.53 5.81 -6.30
CA SER A 154 -12.52 4.94 -5.66
C SER A 154 -12.03 4.38 -4.32
N ILE A 155 -10.73 4.09 -4.17
CA ILE A 155 -10.14 3.70 -2.87
C ILE A 155 -10.26 4.84 -1.86
N ARG A 156 -9.94 6.09 -2.24
CA ARG A 156 -10.09 7.27 -1.37
C ARG A 156 -11.53 7.46 -0.91
N GLU A 157 -12.48 7.36 -1.85
CA GLU A 157 -13.92 7.46 -1.57
C GLU A 157 -14.40 6.35 -0.63
N VAL A 158 -13.94 5.11 -0.83
CA VAL A 158 -14.30 3.98 0.04
C VAL A 158 -13.68 4.17 1.43
N ALA A 159 -12.41 4.52 1.52
CA ALA A 159 -11.76 4.77 2.80
C ALA A 159 -12.49 5.84 3.61
N SER A 160 -12.87 6.95 2.96
CA SER A 160 -13.62 8.04 3.59
C SER A 160 -15.03 7.63 4.00
N SER A 161 -15.76 6.90 3.13
CA SER A 161 -17.16 6.54 3.39
C SER A 161 -17.31 5.39 4.38
N GLU A 162 -16.36 4.47 4.42
CA GLU A 162 -16.37 3.31 5.30
C GLU A 162 -15.58 3.55 6.60
N GLY A 163 -14.89 4.69 6.76
CA GLY A 163 -14.15 5.04 7.97
C GLY A 163 -12.96 4.10 8.21
N THR A 164 -12.16 3.83 7.17
CA THR A 164 -10.94 3.05 7.25
C THR A 164 -9.70 3.94 7.11
N TYR A 165 -8.53 3.44 7.49
CA TYR A 165 -7.27 4.12 7.22
C TYR A 165 -6.96 4.14 5.72
N LEU A 166 -6.33 5.22 5.28
CA LEU A 166 -5.85 5.38 3.91
C LEU A 166 -4.36 5.74 3.92
N ILE A 167 -3.57 4.97 3.18
CA ILE A 167 -2.17 5.27 2.87
C ILE A 167 -2.14 5.72 1.42
N ASP A 168 -2.23 7.03 1.22
CA ASP A 168 -2.29 7.66 -0.10
C ASP A 168 -0.89 8.10 -0.56
N ASP A 169 -0.13 7.17 -1.11
CA ASP A 169 1.22 7.43 -1.59
C ASP A 169 1.29 7.79 -3.09
N LEU A 170 0.19 7.61 -3.85
CA LEU A 170 0.15 7.90 -5.29
C LEU A 170 0.62 9.32 -5.64
N PRO A 171 0.24 10.40 -4.94
CA PRO A 171 0.71 11.75 -5.26
C PRO A 171 2.24 11.88 -5.23
N ASN A 172 2.91 11.20 -4.29
CA ASN A 172 4.38 11.18 -4.21
C ASN A 172 5.00 10.51 -5.44
N TRP A 173 4.41 9.39 -5.90
CA TRP A 173 4.86 8.68 -7.10
C TRP A 173 4.60 9.49 -8.37
N GLU A 174 3.53 10.28 -8.42
CA GLU A 174 3.25 11.18 -9.55
C GLU A 174 4.25 12.32 -9.61
N ILE A 175 4.62 12.92 -8.48
CA ILE A 175 5.71 13.90 -8.40
C ILE A 175 7.02 13.32 -8.93
N LEU A 176 7.36 12.08 -8.53
CA LEU A 176 8.58 11.42 -9.02
C LEU A 176 8.52 11.17 -10.54
N ARG A 177 7.38 10.72 -11.04
CA ARG A 177 7.17 10.48 -12.48
C ARG A 177 7.36 11.77 -13.29
N GLU A 178 6.80 12.88 -12.82
CA GLU A 178 6.79 14.15 -13.54
C GLU A 178 8.09 14.92 -13.41
N LYS A 179 8.59 15.08 -12.18
CA LYS A 179 9.76 15.91 -11.92
C LYS A 179 11.09 15.14 -11.95
N TYR A 180 11.05 13.85 -11.63
CA TYR A 180 12.25 13.01 -11.50
C TYR A 180 12.11 11.68 -12.25
N PRO A 181 11.84 11.70 -13.60
CA PRO A 181 11.48 10.50 -14.35
C PRO A 181 12.55 9.41 -14.35
N LYS A 182 13.84 9.76 -14.25
CA LYS A 182 14.92 8.77 -14.12
C LYS A 182 14.89 8.06 -12.78
N VAL A 183 14.56 8.79 -11.71
CA VAL A 183 14.38 8.22 -10.37
C VAL A 183 13.16 7.32 -10.36
N HIS A 184 12.02 7.82 -10.83
CA HIS A 184 10.79 7.02 -10.94
C HIS A 184 11.03 5.70 -11.69
N LYS A 185 11.70 5.77 -12.86
CA LYS A 185 12.04 4.56 -13.64
C LYS A 185 12.91 3.56 -12.85
N SER A 186 13.81 4.03 -11.98
CA SER A 186 14.66 3.13 -11.18
C SER A 186 13.90 2.40 -10.07
N LEU A 187 12.70 2.89 -9.70
CA LEU A 187 11.84 2.27 -8.69
C LEU A 187 10.90 1.21 -9.28
N ILE A 188 10.78 1.15 -10.61
CA ILE A 188 9.89 0.23 -11.32
C ILE A 188 10.75 -0.79 -12.07
N HIS A 189 10.39 -2.06 -11.97
CA HIS A 189 11.11 -3.17 -12.60
C HIS A 189 10.73 -3.32 -14.09
N ASP A 190 9.45 -3.30 -14.37
CA ASP A 190 8.87 -3.44 -15.72
C ASP A 190 7.91 -2.30 -16.07
N GLU A 191 6.64 -2.55 -16.27
CA GLU A 191 5.62 -1.52 -16.50
C GLU A 191 4.99 -1.01 -15.19
N ILE A 192 4.91 -1.86 -14.16
CA ILE A 192 4.17 -1.59 -12.92
C ILE A 192 4.77 -2.26 -11.67
N HIS A 193 5.51 -3.37 -11.79
CA HIS A 193 6.08 -4.02 -10.62
C HIS A 193 7.23 -3.20 -10.03
N LEU A 194 7.30 -3.17 -8.72
CA LEU A 194 8.36 -2.45 -8.01
C LEU A 194 9.71 -3.15 -8.22
N SER A 195 10.76 -2.38 -8.46
CA SER A 195 12.14 -2.88 -8.38
C SER A 195 12.54 -3.16 -6.91
N LYS A 196 13.73 -3.76 -6.69
CA LYS A 196 14.31 -3.89 -5.34
C LYS A 196 14.34 -2.55 -4.59
N LEU A 197 14.75 -1.48 -5.27
CA LEU A 197 14.75 -0.13 -4.71
C LEU A 197 13.33 0.40 -4.49
N GLY A 198 12.41 0.14 -5.41
CA GLY A 198 11.02 0.54 -5.32
C GLY A 198 10.28 -0.09 -4.13
N ASN A 199 10.56 -1.36 -3.85
CA ASN A 199 10.03 -2.02 -2.66
C ASN A 199 10.52 -1.34 -1.36
N ILE A 200 11.82 -1.03 -1.28
CA ILE A 200 12.37 -0.31 -0.12
C ILE A 200 11.79 1.10 -0.03
N PHE A 201 11.63 1.80 -1.16
CA PHE A 201 11.04 3.13 -1.18
C PHE A 201 9.59 3.12 -0.68
N LEU A 202 8.76 2.18 -1.16
CA LEU A 202 7.38 2.02 -0.67
C LEU A 202 7.35 1.64 0.82
N GLY A 203 8.23 0.74 1.25
CA GLY A 203 8.37 0.39 2.67
C GLY A 203 8.73 1.59 3.53
N LEU A 204 9.63 2.46 3.06
CA LEU A 204 9.98 3.71 3.72
C LEU A 204 8.81 4.69 3.82
N SER A 205 8.04 4.85 2.74
CA SER A 205 6.83 5.67 2.75
C SER A 205 5.85 5.18 3.82
N LEU A 206 5.64 3.87 3.87
CA LEU A 206 4.77 3.24 4.86
C LEU A 206 5.26 3.46 6.29
N ILE A 207 6.54 3.21 6.56
CA ILE A 207 7.16 3.38 7.88
C ILE A 207 7.02 4.84 8.35
N LYS A 208 7.26 5.81 7.47
CA LYS A 208 7.10 7.24 7.80
C LYS A 208 5.65 7.60 8.10
N THR A 209 4.71 7.10 7.30
CA THR A 209 3.27 7.32 7.51
C THR A 209 2.81 6.75 8.85
N LEU A 210 3.40 5.64 9.29
CA LEU A 210 3.13 4.99 10.56
C LEU A 210 3.93 5.59 11.74
N ASN A 211 4.70 6.64 11.50
CA ASN A 211 5.59 7.27 12.50
C ASN A 211 6.54 6.28 13.19
N LEU A 212 7.07 5.34 12.42
CA LEU A 212 8.06 4.37 12.86
C LEU A 212 9.46 4.81 12.41
N ASN A 213 10.48 4.43 13.18
CA ASN A 213 11.87 4.61 12.81
C ASN A 213 12.36 3.41 11.99
N MET A 214 13.29 3.67 11.11
CA MET A 214 13.98 2.63 10.37
C MET A 214 15.11 2.05 11.22
N GLY A 215 15.20 0.72 11.26
CA GLY A 215 16.38 0.08 11.81
C GLY A 215 17.62 0.33 10.95
N GLU A 216 18.82 0.13 11.51
CA GLU A 216 20.09 0.38 10.84
C GLU A 216 20.50 -0.65 9.78
N ARG A 217 19.64 -1.63 9.49
CA ARG A 217 19.95 -2.73 8.56
C ARG A 217 19.86 -2.28 7.11
N ASP A 218 20.82 -2.70 6.30
CA ASP A 218 20.95 -2.44 4.86
C ASP A 218 21.07 -0.96 4.49
N GLN A 219 22.00 -0.26 5.14
CA GLN A 219 22.21 1.19 5.02
C GLN A 219 22.35 1.72 3.58
N ALA A 220 22.91 0.94 2.66
CA ALA A 220 23.13 1.41 1.27
C ALA A 220 21.82 1.66 0.53
N TYR A 221 20.87 0.72 0.56
CA TYR A 221 19.56 0.87 -0.07
C TYR A 221 18.66 1.84 0.69
N TRP A 222 18.70 1.80 2.03
CA TRP A 222 18.01 2.76 2.87
C TRP A 222 18.47 4.19 2.58
N SER A 223 19.77 4.44 2.54
CA SER A 223 20.33 5.75 2.22
C SER A 223 19.91 6.25 0.84
N LYS A 224 19.90 5.36 -0.16
CA LYS A 224 19.45 5.70 -1.52
C LYS A 224 17.96 6.05 -1.55
N ALA A 225 17.11 5.27 -0.90
CA ALA A 225 15.69 5.53 -0.82
C ALA A 225 15.39 6.80 0.00
N MET A 226 16.15 7.08 1.08
CA MET A 226 16.05 8.32 1.83
C MET A 226 16.35 9.56 0.98
N ARG A 227 17.38 9.51 0.13
CA ARG A 227 17.67 10.61 -0.82
C ARG A 227 16.50 10.88 -1.75
N ILE A 228 15.84 9.82 -2.25
CA ILE A 228 14.65 9.97 -3.09
C ILE A 228 13.52 10.64 -2.32
N HIS A 229 13.29 10.27 -1.06
CA HIS A 229 12.31 10.94 -0.21
C HIS A 229 12.62 12.43 0.00
N THR A 230 13.90 12.80 0.11
CA THR A 230 14.29 14.20 0.26
C THR A 230 13.90 15.05 -0.95
N LEU A 231 13.89 14.46 -2.18
CA LEU A 231 13.46 15.19 -3.37
C LEU A 231 11.98 15.61 -3.31
N LEU A 232 11.12 14.84 -2.64
CA LEU A 232 9.70 15.16 -2.51
C LEU A 232 9.43 16.39 -1.64
N HIS A 233 10.35 16.73 -0.73
CA HIS A 233 10.18 17.81 0.22
C HIS A 233 11.01 19.07 -0.11
N SER A 234 11.98 18.96 -1.02
CA SER A 234 12.84 20.09 -1.39
C SER A 234 12.13 21.16 -2.22
N ASP A 235 11.01 20.82 -2.88
CA ASP A 235 10.27 21.74 -3.74
C ASP A 235 9.17 22.54 -3.00
N THR A 236 8.80 22.15 -1.78
CA THR A 236 7.78 22.87 -0.99
C THR A 236 8.31 24.16 -0.33
N THR A 237 9.62 24.33 -0.30
CA THR A 237 10.29 25.52 0.29
C THR A 237 10.57 26.63 -0.72
N LYS A 238 10.30 26.42 -2.02
CA LYS A 238 10.53 27.43 -3.08
C LYS A 238 9.27 28.18 -3.53
N SER A 239 8.14 27.95 -2.88
CA SER A 239 6.87 28.63 -3.17
C SER A 239 6.39 29.44 -1.96
N LYS A 240 7.23 30.33 -1.47
CA LYS A 240 6.85 31.43 -0.60
C LYS A 240 7.57 32.71 -1.00
#